data_2d99c3f734d00db0b2193742d3608c5d
#
_entry.id   2d99c3f734d00db0b2193742d3608c5d
#
_cell.length_a   1.000
_cell.length_b   1.000
_cell.length_c   1.000
_cell.angle_alpha   90.00
_cell.angle_beta   90.00
_cell.angle_gamma   90.00
#
_symmetry.space_group_name_H-M   'P 1'
#
loop_
_entity.id
_entity.type
_entity.pdbx_description
1 polymer ?
#
loop_
_entity_poly.entity_id
_entity_poly.type
_entity_poly.pdbx_seq_one_letter_code
_entity_poly.pdbx_strand_id
1 'polypeptide(L)'
;TEALDAANKVIALNQYELDPDFLNMFSMAGQNSKEIICTYEHVQTTYAYGDVIRFYNNSDGGWASFVPTQNMVDMFEMADGKLIDEAGSGYDPVHPFFNRDPRLKNTVIYSGLDWVGRNNVSRVFNTLDKTLPNGSSNKDYYTAADNASHTGMLWAKYLYPNQGQYSAAMNDDALCPIIFRYAEILLTKAECLVELNQDLQEAMNIIDRLRLRGGHIAVDRSKYDTQAKVRELVRRERTIELAGEGFRFEDIVRWDEYDQSGAKTGKKVAETVMPGDLYRLCGTVDYDEPDPDRRAVIDVNASREDRLVEVRYFDKKQFHLPIMQAEMDANPQLVQNDGY
;
A
#
# COMPACT_ATOMS: atom_id res chain seq x y z
N THR A 1 10.09 25.07 4.64
CA THR A 1 9.08 26.16 4.76
C THR A 1 8.18 26.23 3.54
N GLU A 2 8.69 26.29 2.31
CA GLU A 2 7.90 26.44 1.08
C GLU A 2 6.80 25.35 0.93
N ALA A 3 7.15 24.09 1.17
CA ALA A 3 6.19 22.98 1.12
C ALA A 3 5.08 23.12 2.17
N LEU A 4 5.42 23.58 3.39
CA LEU A 4 4.44 23.86 4.43
C LEU A 4 3.50 24.99 4.02
N ASP A 5 4.04 26.05 3.45
CA ASP A 5 3.26 27.19 2.97
C ASP A 5 2.33 26.79 1.82
N ALA A 6 2.80 25.94 0.90
CA ALA A 6 1.99 25.40 -0.18
C ALA A 6 0.83 24.52 0.35
N ALA A 7 1.13 23.58 1.26
CA ALA A 7 0.10 22.75 1.88
C ALA A 7 -0.96 23.60 2.62
N ASN A 8 -0.52 24.60 3.40
CA ASN A 8 -1.43 25.50 4.11
C ASN A 8 -2.31 26.32 3.14
N LYS A 9 -1.80 26.74 1.98
CA LYS A 9 -2.61 27.42 0.97
C LYS A 9 -3.72 26.52 0.43
N VAL A 10 -3.42 25.26 0.12
CA VAL A 10 -4.46 24.29 -0.33
C VAL A 10 -5.51 24.08 0.76
N ILE A 11 -5.08 23.88 2.01
CA ILE A 11 -5.99 23.70 3.14
C ILE A 11 -6.88 24.95 3.33
N ALA A 12 -6.32 26.15 3.21
CA ALA A 12 -7.05 27.41 3.37
C ALA A 12 -8.11 27.66 2.27
N LEU A 13 -8.06 26.97 1.13
CA LEU A 13 -9.12 27.04 0.12
C LEU A 13 -10.48 26.53 0.66
N ASN A 14 -10.47 25.66 1.66
CA ASN A 14 -11.68 25.02 2.21
C ASN A 14 -12.58 24.35 1.14
N GLN A 15 -11.96 23.85 0.07
CA GLN A 15 -12.65 23.17 -1.04
C GLN A 15 -12.59 21.65 -0.91
N TYR A 16 -11.61 21.16 -0.16
CA TYR A 16 -11.32 19.72 -0.02
C TYR A 16 -11.57 19.27 1.41
N GLU A 17 -12.05 18.05 1.56
CA GLU A 17 -12.24 17.40 2.86
C GLU A 17 -11.99 15.90 2.74
N LEU A 18 -11.62 15.23 3.85
CA LEU A 18 -11.46 13.78 3.87
C LEU A 18 -12.82 13.12 3.60
N ASP A 19 -12.85 12.15 2.68
CA ASP A 19 -14.03 11.34 2.46
C ASP A 19 -14.30 10.49 3.72
N PRO A 20 -15.52 10.50 4.27
CA PRO A 20 -15.83 9.72 5.45
C PRO A 20 -15.72 8.20 5.22
N ASP A 21 -15.88 7.74 3.98
CA ASP A 21 -15.63 6.36 3.58
C ASP A 21 -14.28 6.27 2.85
N PHE A 22 -13.33 5.59 3.49
CA PHE A 22 -11.96 5.44 2.96
C PHE A 22 -11.92 4.85 1.55
N LEU A 23 -12.84 3.95 1.20
CA LEU A 23 -12.84 3.28 -0.10
C LEU A 23 -13.69 3.99 -1.16
N ASN A 24 -14.58 4.90 -0.76
CA ASN A 24 -15.51 5.55 -1.69
C ASN A 24 -14.79 6.22 -2.85
N MET A 25 -13.73 7.00 -2.59
CA MET A 25 -12.99 7.73 -3.63
C MET A 25 -12.29 6.84 -4.65
N PHE A 26 -12.04 5.57 -4.31
CA PHE A 26 -11.45 4.58 -5.21
C PHE A 26 -12.51 3.82 -6.03
N SER A 27 -13.79 4.11 -5.82
CA SER A 27 -14.88 3.53 -6.59
C SER A 27 -15.18 4.35 -7.86
N MET A 28 -15.70 3.69 -8.88
CA MET A 28 -16.19 4.39 -10.08
C MET A 28 -17.32 5.37 -9.77
N ALA A 29 -18.12 5.12 -8.73
CA ALA A 29 -19.19 6.00 -8.26
C ALA A 29 -18.66 7.19 -7.44
N GLY A 30 -17.53 7.03 -6.76
CA GLY A 30 -16.96 8.03 -5.84
C GLY A 30 -15.97 9.00 -6.46
N GLN A 31 -15.83 9.02 -7.78
CA GLN A 31 -14.84 9.87 -8.48
C GLN A 31 -15.08 11.38 -8.35
N ASN A 32 -16.23 11.79 -7.79
CA ASN A 32 -16.54 13.18 -7.44
C ASN A 32 -16.32 13.48 -5.95
N SER A 33 -15.63 12.62 -5.21
CA SER A 33 -15.30 12.84 -3.80
C SER A 33 -14.55 14.15 -3.60
N LYS A 34 -14.91 14.90 -2.57
CA LYS A 34 -14.20 16.14 -2.20
C LYS A 34 -12.77 15.93 -1.72
N GLU A 35 -12.38 14.69 -1.46
CA GLU A 35 -10.98 14.36 -1.14
C GLU A 35 -10.10 14.39 -2.38
N ILE A 36 -10.65 14.15 -3.56
CA ILE A 36 -9.90 14.09 -4.83
C ILE A 36 -9.55 15.51 -5.28
N ILE A 37 -8.27 15.75 -5.53
CA ILE A 37 -7.75 17.03 -6.06
C ILE A 37 -7.49 16.91 -7.57
N CYS A 38 -6.92 15.79 -7.99
CA CYS A 38 -6.55 15.55 -9.40
C CYS A 38 -6.60 14.06 -9.71
N THR A 39 -7.22 13.72 -10.83
CA THR A 39 -7.28 12.37 -11.39
C THR A 39 -6.71 12.36 -12.79
N TYR A 40 -6.38 11.16 -13.27
CA TYR A 40 -6.17 10.92 -14.69
C TYR A 40 -7.50 10.42 -15.28
N GLU A 41 -8.14 11.28 -16.06
CA GLU A 41 -9.50 11.04 -16.53
C GLU A 41 -9.58 9.94 -17.60
N HIS A 42 -10.49 9.01 -17.42
CA HIS A 42 -10.81 7.96 -18.36
C HIS A 42 -12.29 7.91 -18.69
N VAL A 43 -12.61 7.53 -19.92
CA VAL A 43 -13.97 7.36 -20.41
C VAL A 43 -14.08 6.02 -21.10
N GLN A 44 -14.97 5.15 -20.61
CA GLN A 44 -15.18 3.82 -21.18
C GLN A 44 -15.37 3.89 -22.70
N THR A 45 -14.80 2.95 -23.41
CA THR A 45 -14.87 2.80 -24.89
C THR A 45 -14.07 3.87 -25.67
N THR A 46 -14.04 5.12 -25.20
CA THR A 46 -13.41 6.23 -25.95
C THR A 46 -11.95 6.44 -25.52
N TYR A 47 -11.69 6.44 -24.23
CA TYR A 47 -10.37 6.60 -23.61
C TYR A 47 -10.32 5.79 -22.31
N ALA A 48 -10.41 4.49 -22.45
CA ALA A 48 -10.60 3.59 -21.31
C ALA A 48 -9.36 3.40 -20.48
N TYR A 49 -9.57 3.12 -19.18
CA TYR A 49 -8.52 2.64 -18.30
C TYR A 49 -8.26 1.14 -18.58
N GLY A 50 -7.03 0.81 -18.93
CA GLY A 50 -6.67 -0.53 -19.38
C GLY A 50 -5.87 -1.37 -18.40
N ASP A 51 -5.56 -0.86 -17.19
CA ASP A 51 -4.63 -1.53 -16.28
C ASP A 51 -5.31 -2.37 -15.18
N VAL A 52 -6.64 -2.41 -15.12
CA VAL A 52 -7.39 -3.21 -14.11
C VAL A 52 -6.95 -4.67 -14.12
N ILE A 53 -6.68 -5.22 -15.31
CA ILE A 53 -6.20 -6.60 -15.48
C ILE A 53 -4.92 -6.90 -14.69
N ARG A 54 -4.07 -5.89 -14.44
CA ARG A 54 -2.81 -6.05 -13.70
C ARG A 54 -3.00 -6.10 -12.19
N PHE A 55 -4.16 -5.65 -11.69
CA PHE A 55 -4.48 -5.67 -10.27
C PHE A 55 -5.26 -6.91 -9.86
N TYR A 56 -6.09 -7.47 -10.76
CA TYR A 56 -6.94 -8.63 -10.48
C TYR A 56 -6.13 -9.93 -10.36
N ASN A 57 -6.70 -10.88 -9.62
CA ASN A 57 -6.17 -12.24 -9.47
C ASN A 57 -6.38 -13.11 -10.72
N ASN A 58 -5.59 -14.16 -10.83
CA ASN A 58 -5.60 -15.05 -11.99
C ASN A 58 -6.92 -15.80 -12.19
N SER A 59 -7.58 -16.25 -11.10
CA SER A 59 -8.90 -16.93 -11.17
C SER A 59 -9.98 -16.07 -11.81
N ASP A 60 -9.88 -14.76 -11.72
CA ASP A 60 -10.79 -13.81 -12.35
C ASP A 60 -10.29 -13.31 -13.73
N GLY A 61 -9.16 -13.84 -14.21
CA GLY A 61 -8.57 -13.51 -15.51
C GLY A 61 -7.58 -12.35 -15.45
N GLY A 62 -7.16 -11.92 -14.27
CA GLY A 62 -6.15 -10.90 -14.08
C GLY A 62 -4.73 -11.45 -14.09
N TRP A 63 -3.76 -10.55 -13.93
CA TRP A 63 -2.33 -10.87 -13.98
C TRP A 63 -1.61 -10.68 -12.63
N ALA A 64 -2.25 -10.11 -11.63
CA ALA A 64 -1.69 -9.83 -10.30
C ALA A 64 -0.24 -9.27 -10.36
N SER A 65 0.02 -8.35 -11.29
CA SER A 65 1.36 -7.81 -11.56
C SER A 65 1.79 -6.76 -10.54
N PHE A 66 0.83 -6.05 -9.93
CA PHE A 66 1.05 -5.03 -8.92
C PHE A 66 0.49 -5.53 -7.59
N VAL A 67 1.36 -5.90 -6.67
CA VAL A 67 0.97 -6.56 -5.42
C VAL A 67 1.68 -5.94 -4.22
N PRO A 68 1.01 -5.88 -3.04
CA PRO A 68 1.66 -5.46 -1.80
C PRO A 68 2.67 -6.51 -1.33
N THR A 69 3.63 -6.07 -0.52
CA THR A 69 4.60 -6.96 0.13
C THR A 69 4.21 -7.22 1.58
N GLN A 70 4.76 -8.29 2.18
CA GLN A 70 4.58 -8.56 3.61
C GLN A 70 5.11 -7.39 4.47
N ASN A 71 6.23 -6.76 4.07
CA ASN A 71 6.75 -5.58 4.75
C ASN A 71 5.74 -4.44 4.83
N MET A 72 4.86 -4.30 3.81
CA MET A 72 3.79 -3.30 3.85
C MET A 72 2.72 -3.68 4.87
N VAL A 73 2.32 -4.96 4.91
CA VAL A 73 1.35 -5.48 5.88
C VAL A 73 1.86 -5.34 7.31
N ASP A 74 3.15 -5.58 7.52
CA ASP A 74 3.79 -5.50 8.85
C ASP A 74 3.83 -4.07 9.40
N MET A 75 3.71 -3.05 8.55
CA MET A 75 3.65 -1.64 8.99
C MET A 75 2.33 -1.24 9.66
N PHE A 76 1.25 -1.99 9.42
CA PHE A 76 -0.01 -1.75 10.10
C PHE A 76 0.09 -2.13 11.58
N GLU A 77 -0.50 -1.34 12.44
CA GLU A 77 -0.58 -1.59 13.89
C GLU A 77 -1.60 -2.70 14.20
N MET A 78 -1.60 -3.15 15.43
CA MET A 78 -2.71 -3.91 16.00
C MET A 78 -3.90 -2.97 16.23
N ALA A 79 -5.09 -3.49 16.41
CA ALA A 79 -6.30 -2.70 16.67
C ALA A 79 -6.20 -1.81 17.92
N ASP A 80 -5.33 -2.16 18.88
CA ASP A 80 -5.06 -1.37 20.07
C ASP A 80 -3.92 -0.32 19.90
N GLY A 81 -3.40 -0.15 18.67
CA GLY A 81 -2.36 0.84 18.35
C GLY A 81 -0.94 0.45 18.73
N LYS A 82 -0.69 -0.81 19.05
CA LYS A 82 0.67 -1.34 19.21
C LYS A 82 1.24 -1.78 17.88
N LEU A 83 2.55 -1.67 17.74
CA LEU A 83 3.26 -2.32 16.64
C LEU A 83 3.24 -3.84 16.82
N ILE A 84 3.35 -4.60 15.74
CA ILE A 84 3.31 -6.08 15.80
C ILE A 84 4.45 -6.67 16.64
N ASP A 85 5.60 -6.01 16.68
CA ASP A 85 6.80 -6.39 17.45
C ASP A 85 6.85 -5.75 18.85
N GLU A 86 5.87 -4.91 19.20
CA GLU A 86 5.80 -4.29 20.52
C GLU A 86 5.40 -5.32 21.58
N ALA A 87 6.06 -5.29 22.73
CA ALA A 87 5.76 -6.20 23.83
C ALA A 87 4.28 -6.15 24.23
N GLY A 88 3.63 -7.31 24.26
CA GLY A 88 2.21 -7.43 24.60
C GLY A 88 1.26 -6.95 23.49
N SER A 89 1.70 -6.86 22.25
CA SER A 89 0.84 -6.55 21.10
C SER A 89 -0.23 -7.59 20.84
N GLY A 90 0.00 -8.85 21.25
CA GLY A 90 -0.90 -9.96 20.95
C GLY A 90 -0.87 -10.39 19.47
N TYR A 91 0.14 -9.95 18.71
CA TYR A 91 0.32 -10.38 17.33
C TYR A 91 0.55 -11.89 17.26
N ASP A 92 -0.21 -12.56 16.39
CA ASP A 92 -0.08 -13.98 16.12
C ASP A 92 0.43 -14.18 14.67
N PRO A 93 1.66 -14.65 14.49
CA PRO A 93 2.23 -14.86 13.16
C PRO A 93 1.55 -16.00 12.38
N VAL A 94 0.78 -16.87 13.05
CA VAL A 94 -0.05 -17.89 12.38
C VAL A 94 -1.31 -17.27 11.78
N HIS A 95 -1.86 -16.23 12.42
CA HIS A 95 -3.01 -15.46 11.96
C HIS A 95 -2.66 -13.98 11.80
N PRO A 96 -1.77 -13.61 10.86
CA PRO A 96 -1.13 -12.28 10.80
C PRO A 96 -2.08 -11.13 10.48
N PHE A 97 -3.30 -11.44 10.04
CA PHE A 97 -4.32 -10.45 9.67
C PHE A 97 -5.34 -10.20 10.79
N PHE A 98 -5.33 -11.04 11.82
CA PHE A 98 -6.28 -10.95 12.93
C PHE A 98 -5.96 -9.77 13.87
N ASN A 99 -7.02 -9.06 14.29
CA ASN A 99 -6.95 -7.97 15.26
C ASN A 99 -5.97 -6.83 14.86
N ARG A 100 -5.93 -6.52 13.57
CA ARG A 100 -5.08 -5.45 13.02
C ARG A 100 -5.86 -4.14 12.84
N ASP A 101 -5.13 -3.08 12.57
CA ASP A 101 -5.67 -1.79 12.10
C ASP A 101 -6.74 -2.04 11.03
N PRO A 102 -7.97 -1.54 11.19
CA PRO A 102 -9.06 -1.77 10.23
C PRO A 102 -8.74 -1.36 8.79
N ARG A 103 -7.80 -0.43 8.60
CA ARG A 103 -7.37 0.02 7.27
C ARG A 103 -6.62 -1.06 6.50
N LEU A 104 -6.08 -2.09 7.18
CA LEU A 104 -5.36 -3.18 6.52
C LEU A 104 -6.23 -3.85 5.46
N LYS A 105 -7.44 -4.30 5.81
CA LYS A 105 -8.34 -4.96 4.86
C LYS A 105 -8.92 -4.04 3.79
N ASN A 106 -8.90 -2.73 4.04
CA ASN A 106 -9.27 -1.72 3.04
C ASN A 106 -8.09 -1.38 2.09
N THR A 107 -6.90 -1.86 2.39
CA THR A 107 -5.69 -1.60 1.61
C THR A 107 -5.18 -2.87 0.92
N VAL A 108 -5.28 -4.03 1.58
CA VAL A 108 -4.71 -5.30 1.13
C VAL A 108 -5.77 -6.40 1.15
N ILE A 109 -5.89 -7.14 0.05
CA ILE A 109 -6.67 -8.37 -0.04
C ILE A 109 -5.72 -9.53 0.28
N TYR A 110 -6.10 -10.37 1.23
CA TYR A 110 -5.35 -11.53 1.69
C TYR A 110 -6.24 -12.77 1.76
N SER A 111 -5.63 -13.95 1.79
CA SER A 111 -6.35 -15.22 1.87
C SER A 111 -7.25 -15.27 3.12
N GLY A 112 -8.43 -15.81 2.94
CA GLY A 112 -9.46 -15.90 3.99
C GLY A 112 -10.59 -14.88 3.83
N LEU A 113 -10.36 -13.74 3.17
CA LEU A 113 -11.41 -12.74 2.97
C LEU A 113 -12.52 -13.23 2.06
N ASP A 114 -13.75 -12.76 2.33
CA ASP A 114 -14.86 -12.96 1.42
C ASP A 114 -14.61 -12.13 0.14
N TRP A 115 -14.68 -12.76 -1.00
CA TRP A 115 -14.36 -12.21 -2.30
C TRP A 115 -15.52 -12.35 -3.27
N VAL A 116 -15.87 -11.26 -3.93
CA VAL A 116 -16.77 -11.28 -5.07
C VAL A 116 -15.93 -11.14 -6.33
N GLY A 117 -15.74 -12.23 -7.01
CA GLY A 117 -14.97 -12.26 -8.25
C GLY A 117 -15.71 -11.58 -9.40
N ARG A 118 -15.01 -11.45 -10.51
CA ARG A 118 -15.61 -11.06 -11.78
C ARG A 118 -16.79 -12.02 -12.12
N ASN A 119 -17.85 -11.53 -12.67
CA ASN A 119 -19.13 -12.24 -12.87
C ASN A 119 -19.96 -12.47 -11.59
N ASN A 120 -19.68 -11.73 -10.53
CA ASN A 120 -20.42 -11.76 -9.26
C ASN A 120 -20.43 -13.16 -8.58
N VAL A 121 -19.38 -13.95 -8.76
CA VAL A 121 -19.21 -15.24 -8.09
C VAL A 121 -18.55 -15.00 -6.74
N SER A 122 -19.32 -15.25 -5.66
CA SER A 122 -18.80 -15.14 -4.28
C SER A 122 -18.00 -16.39 -3.91
N ARG A 123 -16.85 -16.21 -3.28
CA ARG A 123 -15.99 -17.25 -2.76
C ARG A 123 -15.07 -16.70 -1.65
N VAL A 124 -14.34 -17.58 -0.98
CA VAL A 124 -13.21 -17.16 -0.13
C VAL A 124 -12.00 -16.93 -1.03
N PHE A 125 -11.35 -15.78 -0.90
CA PHE A 125 -10.07 -15.51 -1.57
C PHE A 125 -8.99 -16.43 -1.03
N ASN A 126 -8.26 -17.11 -1.90
CA ASN A 126 -7.28 -18.11 -1.49
C ASN A 126 -6.09 -18.15 -2.44
N THR A 127 -4.91 -17.85 -1.92
CA THR A 127 -3.61 -17.95 -2.63
C THR A 127 -2.69 -18.96 -1.95
N LEU A 128 -3.13 -19.60 -0.85
CA LEU A 128 -2.31 -20.48 0.01
C LEU A 128 -2.39 -21.95 -0.38
N ASP A 129 -3.58 -22.43 -0.76
CA ASP A 129 -3.78 -23.85 -1.09
C ASP A 129 -3.57 -24.12 -2.58
N LYS A 130 -2.86 -25.19 -2.92
CA LYS A 130 -2.70 -25.66 -4.31
C LYS A 130 -4.00 -26.19 -4.90
N THR A 131 -4.86 -26.77 -4.06
CA THR A 131 -6.12 -27.39 -4.45
C THR A 131 -7.24 -26.77 -3.62
N LEU A 132 -8.31 -26.36 -4.27
CA LEU A 132 -9.50 -25.82 -3.63
C LEU A 132 -10.35 -26.93 -3.00
N PRO A 133 -11.28 -26.63 -2.06
CA PRO A 133 -12.12 -27.63 -1.40
C PRO A 133 -12.93 -28.53 -2.35
N ASN A 134 -13.26 -28.02 -3.53
CA ASN A 134 -13.98 -28.78 -4.57
C ASN A 134 -13.08 -29.72 -5.38
N GLY A 135 -11.79 -29.82 -5.04
CA GLY A 135 -10.81 -30.67 -5.72
C GLY A 135 -10.17 -30.05 -6.98
N SER A 136 -10.55 -28.83 -7.37
CA SER A 136 -9.94 -28.17 -8.51
C SER A 136 -8.59 -27.55 -8.17
N SER A 137 -7.72 -27.41 -9.17
CA SER A 137 -6.46 -26.65 -9.04
C SER A 137 -6.76 -25.18 -8.78
N ASN A 138 -6.03 -24.59 -7.84
CA ASN A 138 -6.15 -23.17 -7.53
C ASN A 138 -5.26 -22.33 -8.44
N LYS A 139 -5.86 -21.55 -9.32
CA LYS A 139 -5.13 -20.65 -10.23
C LYS A 139 -4.49 -19.46 -9.54
N ASP A 140 -4.93 -19.12 -8.32
CA ASP A 140 -4.36 -18.03 -7.53
C ASP A 140 -3.19 -18.48 -6.64
N TYR A 141 -2.91 -19.80 -6.58
CA TYR A 141 -1.72 -20.33 -5.93
C TYR A 141 -0.48 -19.99 -6.78
N TYR A 142 0.52 -19.37 -6.14
CA TYR A 142 1.73 -18.95 -6.83
C TYR A 142 2.51 -20.11 -7.46
N THR A 143 2.77 -19.97 -8.75
CA THR A 143 3.82 -20.68 -9.47
C THR A 143 4.58 -19.66 -10.32
N ALA A 144 5.86 -19.89 -10.58
CA ALA A 144 6.68 -18.96 -11.38
C ALA A 144 6.21 -18.77 -12.82
N ALA A 145 5.31 -19.63 -13.31
CA ALA A 145 4.80 -19.62 -14.70
C ALA A 145 3.42 -18.98 -14.83
N ASP A 146 2.73 -18.66 -13.74
CA ASP A 146 1.35 -18.20 -13.74
C ASP A 146 1.21 -16.72 -13.39
N ASN A 147 0.05 -16.16 -13.74
CA ASN A 147 -0.36 -14.80 -13.38
C ASN A 147 -0.93 -14.71 -11.95
N ALA A 148 -0.46 -15.54 -11.04
CA ALA A 148 -0.82 -15.49 -9.62
C ALA A 148 0.02 -14.46 -8.86
N SER A 149 -0.54 -13.91 -7.79
CA SER A 149 0.18 -12.97 -6.94
C SER A 149 1.47 -13.59 -6.40
N HIS A 150 2.60 -12.94 -6.63
CA HIS A 150 3.89 -13.40 -6.14
C HIS A 150 4.00 -13.36 -4.61
N THR A 151 3.28 -12.45 -3.96
CA THR A 151 3.28 -12.33 -2.49
C THR A 151 2.10 -13.04 -1.82
N GLY A 152 1.12 -13.47 -2.60
CA GLY A 152 -0.13 -14.05 -2.11
C GLY A 152 -1.19 -13.01 -1.72
N MET A 153 -0.96 -11.74 -2.02
CA MET A 153 -1.85 -10.63 -1.66
C MET A 153 -2.14 -9.75 -2.88
N LEU A 154 -3.21 -8.94 -2.81
CA LEU A 154 -3.55 -7.94 -3.83
C LEU A 154 -3.81 -6.59 -3.17
N TRP A 155 -3.83 -5.51 -3.94
CA TRP A 155 -4.30 -4.21 -3.48
C TRP A 155 -5.83 -4.19 -3.41
N ALA A 156 -6.38 -3.76 -2.27
CA ALA A 156 -7.84 -3.62 -2.10
C ALA A 156 -8.37 -2.31 -2.68
N LYS A 157 -7.59 -1.24 -2.61
CA LYS A 157 -7.94 0.04 -3.26
C LYS A 157 -8.21 -0.20 -4.74
N TYR A 158 -9.24 0.44 -5.27
CA TYR A 158 -9.78 0.23 -6.62
C TYR A 158 -10.42 -1.14 -6.88
N LEU A 159 -10.03 -2.22 -6.20
CA LEU A 159 -10.66 -3.54 -6.41
C LEU A 159 -11.91 -3.72 -5.55
N TYR A 160 -11.81 -3.59 -4.23
CA TYR A 160 -12.93 -3.82 -3.33
C TYR A 160 -14.17 -2.96 -3.62
N PRO A 161 -14.05 -1.63 -3.80
CA PRO A 161 -15.25 -0.82 -4.04
C PRO A 161 -15.91 -1.09 -5.38
N ASN A 162 -15.20 -1.78 -6.31
CA ASN A 162 -15.67 -2.04 -7.67
C ASN A 162 -15.85 -3.54 -7.97
N GLN A 163 -15.92 -4.40 -6.96
CA GLN A 163 -16.09 -5.84 -7.16
C GLN A 163 -17.29 -6.13 -8.07
N GLY A 164 -17.06 -6.96 -9.10
CA GLY A 164 -18.10 -7.33 -10.06
C GLY A 164 -18.51 -6.23 -11.05
N GLN A 165 -17.98 -5.01 -10.97
CA GLN A 165 -18.37 -3.87 -11.81
C GLN A 165 -17.46 -3.66 -13.03
N TYR A 166 -16.26 -4.22 -13.02
CA TYR A 166 -15.32 -4.06 -14.13
C TYR A 166 -15.77 -4.78 -15.39
N SER A 167 -15.36 -4.23 -16.54
CA SER A 167 -15.64 -4.83 -17.85
C SER A 167 -15.11 -6.25 -17.95
N ALA A 168 -15.72 -7.04 -18.84
CA ALA A 168 -15.30 -8.43 -19.05
C ALA A 168 -13.84 -8.57 -19.52
N ALA A 169 -13.32 -7.54 -20.18
CA ALA A 169 -11.94 -7.52 -20.69
C ALA A 169 -10.94 -6.90 -19.70
N MET A 170 -11.42 -6.21 -18.64
CA MET A 170 -10.61 -5.45 -17.66
C MET A 170 -9.61 -4.48 -18.32
N ASN A 171 -9.97 -3.96 -19.47
CA ASN A 171 -9.18 -3.01 -20.25
C ASN A 171 -10.04 -1.94 -20.92
N ASP A 172 -11.32 -1.85 -20.56
CA ASP A 172 -12.28 -0.87 -21.08
C ASP A 172 -13.14 -0.34 -19.93
N ASP A 173 -12.50 0.29 -18.97
CA ASP A 173 -13.15 0.75 -17.74
C ASP A 173 -13.10 2.28 -17.62
N ALA A 174 -14.06 2.85 -16.88
CA ALA A 174 -14.16 4.29 -16.62
C ALA A 174 -13.47 4.70 -15.30
N LEU A 175 -12.61 3.85 -14.76
CA LEU A 175 -11.86 4.15 -13.55
C LEU A 175 -10.86 5.27 -13.81
N CYS A 176 -10.86 6.31 -12.98
CA CYS A 176 -9.93 7.43 -13.05
C CYS A 176 -8.93 7.34 -11.88
N PRO A 177 -7.68 6.91 -12.11
CA PRO A 177 -6.69 6.86 -11.04
C PRO A 177 -6.43 8.24 -10.42
N ILE A 178 -6.36 8.27 -9.09
CA ILE A 178 -6.11 9.49 -8.33
C ILE A 178 -4.61 9.82 -8.41
N ILE A 179 -4.28 11.05 -8.79
CA ILE A 179 -2.91 11.57 -8.80
C ILE A 179 -2.63 12.30 -7.49
N PHE A 180 -3.56 13.17 -7.05
CA PHE A 180 -3.46 13.91 -5.79
C PHE A 180 -4.79 13.90 -5.05
N ARG A 181 -4.73 13.73 -3.72
CA ARG A 181 -5.88 13.81 -2.83
C ARG A 181 -5.54 14.55 -1.54
N TYR A 182 -6.56 15.01 -0.85
CA TYR A 182 -6.42 15.89 0.33
C TYR A 182 -5.63 15.26 1.48
N ALA A 183 -5.73 13.95 1.68
CA ALA A 183 -4.92 13.26 2.70
C ALA A 183 -3.42 13.40 2.44
N GLU A 184 -2.97 13.39 1.18
CA GLU A 184 -1.55 13.63 0.83
C GLU A 184 -1.11 15.03 1.24
N ILE A 185 -1.95 16.06 1.03
CA ILE A 185 -1.67 17.44 1.45
C ILE A 185 -1.55 17.55 2.97
N LEU A 186 -2.45 16.88 3.71
CA LEU A 186 -2.41 16.83 5.18
C LEU A 186 -1.14 16.15 5.68
N LEU A 187 -0.76 15.01 5.09
CA LEU A 187 0.46 14.29 5.43
C LEU A 187 1.72 15.08 5.10
N THR A 188 1.72 15.82 3.99
CA THR A 188 2.81 16.74 3.65
C THR A 188 2.94 17.85 4.69
N LYS A 189 1.82 18.43 5.16
CA LYS A 189 1.84 19.38 6.27
C LYS A 189 2.41 18.75 7.54
N ALA A 190 1.95 17.55 7.92
CA ALA A 190 2.42 16.86 9.12
C ALA A 190 3.93 16.58 9.04
N GLU A 191 4.43 16.10 7.90
CA GLU A 191 5.85 15.86 7.69
C GLU A 191 6.66 17.15 7.80
N CYS A 192 6.20 18.24 7.18
CA CYS A 192 6.88 19.54 7.27
C CYS A 192 6.96 20.05 8.72
N LEU A 193 5.89 19.93 9.50
CA LEU A 193 5.88 20.33 10.91
C LEU A 193 6.92 19.54 11.71
N VAL A 194 7.01 18.24 11.47
CA VAL A 194 8.00 17.38 12.13
C VAL A 194 9.43 17.73 11.71
N GLU A 195 9.71 17.87 10.42
CA GLU A 195 11.08 18.13 9.97
C GLU A 195 11.57 19.54 10.37
N LEU A 196 10.67 20.51 10.51
CA LEU A 196 10.96 21.83 11.04
C LEU A 196 11.00 21.89 12.59
N ASN A 197 10.67 20.77 13.24
CA ASN A 197 10.47 20.70 14.70
C ASN A 197 9.50 21.77 15.21
N GLN A 198 8.41 21.95 14.50
CA GLN A 198 7.32 22.89 14.83
C GLN A 198 6.07 22.10 15.13
N ASP A 199 5.28 22.55 16.09
CA ASP A 199 3.95 22.03 16.42
C ASP A 199 3.75 20.50 16.19
N LEU A 200 4.53 19.68 16.88
CA LEU A 200 4.42 18.21 16.79
C LEU A 200 3.03 17.72 17.19
N GLN A 201 2.31 18.50 18.03
CA GLN A 201 0.95 18.17 18.43
C GLN A 201 -0.01 18.28 17.24
N GLU A 202 0.11 19.33 16.41
CA GLU A 202 -0.70 19.45 15.19
C GLU A 202 -0.37 18.35 14.18
N ALA A 203 0.90 17.95 14.05
CA ALA A 203 1.27 16.81 13.21
C ALA A 203 0.52 15.54 13.67
N MET A 204 0.47 15.25 14.96
CA MET A 204 -0.27 14.11 15.50
C MET A 204 -1.80 14.27 15.38
N ASN A 205 -2.35 15.48 15.47
CA ASN A 205 -3.77 15.74 15.25
C ASN A 205 -4.18 15.44 13.79
N ILE A 206 -3.31 15.73 12.83
CA ILE A 206 -3.51 15.34 11.44
C ILE A 206 -3.58 13.82 11.31
N ILE A 207 -2.65 13.11 11.95
CA ILE A 207 -2.65 11.64 11.95
C ILE A 207 -3.92 11.08 12.57
N ASP A 208 -4.41 11.64 13.67
CA ASP A 208 -5.67 11.21 14.29
C ASP A 208 -6.85 11.33 13.33
N ARG A 209 -6.92 12.41 12.56
CA ARG A 209 -8.01 12.58 11.58
C ARG A 209 -8.02 11.46 10.54
N LEU A 210 -6.85 11.03 10.08
CA LEU A 210 -6.73 9.94 9.10
C LEU A 210 -7.07 8.58 9.74
N ARG A 211 -6.53 8.32 10.93
CA ARG A 211 -6.78 7.08 11.68
C ARG A 211 -8.25 6.90 12.01
N LEU A 212 -8.86 7.91 12.62
CA LEU A 212 -10.28 7.86 13.02
C LEU A 212 -11.20 7.72 11.81
N ARG A 213 -10.92 8.39 10.69
CA ARG A 213 -11.65 8.21 9.44
C ARG A 213 -11.58 6.75 8.97
N GLY A 214 -10.42 6.10 9.07
CA GLY A 214 -10.20 4.70 8.71
C GLY A 214 -10.67 3.69 9.76
N GLY A 215 -11.30 4.14 10.86
CA GLY A 215 -11.80 3.28 11.95
C GLY A 215 -10.72 2.82 12.94
N HIS A 216 -9.51 3.35 12.86
CA HIS A 216 -8.46 3.08 13.82
C HIS A 216 -8.49 4.04 15.02
N ILE A 217 -7.77 3.73 16.09
CA ILE A 217 -7.71 4.56 17.28
C ILE A 217 -6.78 5.77 17.09
N ALA A 218 -6.99 6.82 17.90
CA ALA A 218 -6.12 7.99 17.95
C ALA A 218 -4.71 7.63 18.43
N VAL A 219 -3.74 8.46 18.07
CA VAL A 219 -2.33 8.31 18.47
C VAL A 219 -2.19 8.41 19.99
N ASP A 220 -1.51 7.46 20.60
CA ASP A 220 -1.09 7.54 22.00
C ASP A 220 0.07 8.54 22.15
N ARG A 221 -0.25 9.77 22.61
CA ARG A 221 0.71 10.86 22.80
C ARG A 221 1.85 10.50 23.74
N SER A 222 1.64 9.57 24.66
CA SER A 222 2.69 9.16 25.60
C SER A 222 3.84 8.41 24.95
N LYS A 223 3.58 7.79 23.79
CA LYS A 223 4.59 7.08 22.99
C LYS A 223 5.43 8.02 22.12
N TYR A 224 4.87 9.16 21.69
CA TYR A 224 5.44 10.05 20.68
C TYR A 224 5.81 11.41 21.27
N ASP A 225 6.78 11.41 22.20
CA ASP A 225 7.21 12.56 23.02
C ASP A 225 8.40 13.33 22.42
N THR A 226 8.99 12.86 21.33
CA THR A 226 10.15 13.48 20.69
C THR A 226 9.92 13.64 19.18
N GLN A 227 10.65 14.59 18.56
CA GLN A 227 10.64 14.78 17.11
C GLN A 227 10.96 13.47 16.36
N ALA A 228 11.94 12.71 16.81
CA ALA A 228 12.33 11.45 16.18
C ALA A 228 11.17 10.44 16.13
N LYS A 229 10.49 10.25 17.27
CA LYS A 229 9.34 9.34 17.35
C LYS A 229 8.14 9.82 16.53
N VAL A 230 7.85 11.13 16.54
CA VAL A 230 6.76 11.68 15.72
C VAL A 230 7.12 11.57 14.23
N ARG A 231 8.42 11.71 13.86
CA ARG A 231 8.87 11.46 12.47
C ARG A 231 8.57 10.03 12.03
N GLU A 232 8.89 9.04 12.84
CA GLU A 232 8.59 7.63 12.55
C GLU A 232 7.09 7.40 12.40
N LEU A 233 6.28 7.97 13.29
CA LEU A 233 4.83 7.92 13.21
C LEU A 233 4.32 8.49 11.88
N VAL A 234 4.71 9.72 11.53
CA VAL A 234 4.23 10.39 10.31
C VAL A 234 4.66 9.63 9.04
N ARG A 235 5.89 9.13 9.00
CA ARG A 235 6.39 8.33 7.87
C ARG A 235 5.63 7.00 7.72
N ARG A 236 5.33 6.33 8.84
CA ARG A 236 4.52 5.11 8.84
C ARG A 236 3.10 5.40 8.38
N GLU A 237 2.45 6.42 8.93
CA GLU A 237 1.09 6.81 8.54
C GLU A 237 1.01 7.22 7.06
N ARG A 238 2.00 7.97 6.56
CA ARG A 238 2.08 8.32 5.14
C ARG A 238 2.19 7.05 4.28
N THR A 239 2.99 6.09 4.71
CA THR A 239 3.13 4.82 3.99
C THR A 239 1.83 4.02 3.98
N ILE A 240 1.11 3.94 5.12
CA ILE A 240 -0.16 3.21 5.25
C ILE A 240 -1.27 3.91 4.46
N GLU A 241 -1.44 5.20 4.68
CA GLU A 241 -2.52 5.98 4.08
C GLU A 241 -2.42 6.03 2.55
N LEU A 242 -1.21 6.22 2.01
CA LEU A 242 -0.96 6.35 0.57
C LEU A 242 -0.48 5.04 -0.08
N ALA A 243 -0.63 3.90 0.60
CA ALA A 243 -0.24 2.59 0.08
C ALA A 243 -0.94 2.30 -1.26
N GLY A 244 -0.18 1.83 -2.26
CA GLY A 244 -0.69 1.50 -3.59
C GLY A 244 -1.00 2.71 -4.48
N GLU A 245 -0.66 3.94 -4.06
CA GLU A 245 -0.95 5.18 -4.80
C GLU A 245 0.30 5.81 -5.47
N GLY A 246 1.41 5.09 -5.53
CA GLY A 246 2.61 5.52 -6.25
C GLY A 246 3.63 6.35 -5.45
N PHE A 247 3.35 6.75 -4.20
CA PHE A 247 4.21 7.65 -3.43
C PHE A 247 5.42 6.99 -2.77
N ARG A 248 5.36 5.67 -2.49
CA ARG A 248 6.33 5.00 -1.62
C ARG A 248 7.78 5.11 -2.09
N PHE A 249 8.03 4.91 -3.37
CA PHE A 249 9.39 4.97 -3.91
C PHE A 249 10.01 6.35 -3.71
N GLU A 250 9.27 7.40 -4.09
CA GLU A 250 9.72 8.80 -3.93
C GLU A 250 9.96 9.16 -2.47
N ASP A 251 9.12 8.67 -1.56
CA ASP A 251 9.28 8.91 -0.13
C ASP A 251 10.57 8.29 0.40
N ILE A 252 10.86 7.03 0.12
CA ILE A 252 12.04 6.34 0.66
C ILE A 252 13.36 6.83 0.05
N VAL A 253 13.36 7.31 -1.19
CA VAL A 253 14.57 7.88 -1.82
C VAL A 253 14.88 9.30 -1.34
N ARG A 254 13.86 10.07 -0.92
CA ARG A 254 14.05 11.43 -0.36
C ARG A 254 14.29 11.45 1.14
N TRP A 255 13.75 10.49 1.91
CA TRP A 255 13.91 10.45 3.36
C TRP A 255 15.33 10.08 3.77
N ASP A 256 15.92 10.91 4.63
CA ASP A 256 17.16 10.55 5.32
C ASP A 256 16.89 9.47 6.36
N GLU A 257 17.83 8.54 6.52
CA GLU A 257 17.83 7.57 7.60
C GLU A 257 18.43 8.20 8.86
N TYR A 258 17.87 7.87 10.02
CA TYR A 258 18.33 8.34 11.32
C TYR A 258 18.69 7.14 12.19
N ASP A 259 19.71 7.30 13.03
CA ASP A 259 20.06 6.32 14.06
C ASP A 259 19.21 6.49 15.33
N GLN A 260 19.43 5.61 16.31
CA GLN A 260 18.70 5.64 17.58
C GLN A 260 18.92 6.92 18.41
N SER A 261 20.00 7.65 18.15
CA SER A 261 20.25 8.96 18.78
C SER A 261 19.50 10.11 18.10
N GLY A 262 18.87 9.86 16.95
CA GLY A 262 18.23 10.86 16.11
C GLY A 262 19.19 11.61 15.19
N ALA A 263 20.43 11.12 15.01
CA ALA A 263 21.38 11.68 14.06
C ALA A 263 21.21 11.03 12.68
N LYS A 264 21.46 11.81 11.61
CA LYS A 264 21.43 11.27 10.24
C LYS A 264 22.58 10.28 10.04
N THR A 265 22.27 9.09 9.50
CA THR A 265 23.28 8.07 9.20
C THR A 265 24.09 8.39 7.93
N GLY A 266 23.67 9.36 7.14
CA GLY A 266 24.23 9.66 5.82
C GLY A 266 23.68 8.78 4.70
N LYS A 267 22.71 7.90 5.00
CA LYS A 267 21.99 7.06 4.03
C LYS A 267 20.58 7.59 3.80
N LYS A 268 19.99 7.14 2.71
CA LYS A 268 18.55 7.24 2.47
C LYS A 268 17.84 5.99 2.94
N VAL A 269 16.55 6.12 3.31
CA VAL A 269 15.72 4.99 3.75
C VAL A 269 15.67 3.88 2.67
N ALA A 270 15.70 4.25 1.38
CA ALA A 270 15.74 3.28 0.27
C ALA A 270 16.92 2.30 0.36
N GLU A 271 18.09 2.75 0.82
CA GLU A 271 19.30 1.92 0.94
C GLU A 271 19.15 0.79 1.98
N THR A 272 18.18 0.94 2.90
CA THR A 272 17.92 -0.05 3.95
C THR A 272 16.69 -0.90 3.66
N VAL A 273 15.61 -0.30 3.08
CA VAL A 273 14.34 -1.02 2.91
C VAL A 273 14.16 -1.68 1.55
N MET A 274 14.92 -1.25 0.52
CA MET A 274 14.80 -1.83 -0.82
C MET A 274 15.53 -3.18 -0.97
N PRO A 275 16.78 -3.35 -0.47
CA PRO A 275 17.46 -4.64 -0.61
C PRO A 275 16.87 -5.69 0.33
N GLY A 276 17.06 -6.95 -0.03
CA GLY A 276 16.68 -8.11 0.77
C GLY A 276 15.70 -9.05 0.06
N ASP A 277 15.33 -10.10 0.77
CA ASP A 277 14.46 -11.13 0.23
C ASP A 277 13.00 -10.66 0.19
N LEU A 278 12.35 -10.88 -0.94
CA LEU A 278 10.91 -10.78 -1.05
C LEU A 278 10.30 -12.15 -0.82
N TYR A 279 9.39 -12.24 0.13
CA TYR A 279 8.73 -13.48 0.51
C TYR A 279 7.26 -13.47 0.15
N ARG A 280 6.74 -14.67 -0.16
CA ARG A 280 5.31 -14.98 -0.19
C ARG A 280 4.87 -15.62 1.13
N LEU A 281 3.57 -15.59 1.38
CA LEU A 281 2.97 -16.37 2.44
C LEU A 281 2.85 -17.84 2.02
N CYS A 282 3.12 -18.76 2.95
CA CYS A 282 2.86 -20.18 2.83
C CYS A 282 1.93 -20.59 3.95
N GLY A 283 0.99 -21.49 3.68
CA GLY A 283 0.00 -21.94 4.66
C GLY A 283 -1.22 -22.54 3.99
N THR A 284 -2.36 -22.48 4.67
CA THR A 284 -3.65 -22.97 4.21
C THR A 284 -4.77 -22.01 4.57
N VAL A 285 -5.96 -22.22 4.01
CA VAL A 285 -7.18 -21.50 4.40
C VAL A 285 -8.09 -22.46 5.18
N ASP A 286 -8.44 -22.07 6.41
CA ASP A 286 -9.47 -22.73 7.20
C ASP A 286 -10.86 -22.20 6.80
N TYR A 287 -11.60 -22.99 6.05
CA TYR A 287 -12.93 -22.61 5.56
C TYR A 287 -14.03 -22.77 6.64
N ASP A 288 -13.74 -23.44 7.75
CA ASP A 288 -14.66 -23.62 8.88
C ASP A 288 -14.55 -22.46 9.91
N GLU A 289 -13.49 -21.68 9.83
CA GLU A 289 -13.30 -20.47 10.68
C GLU A 289 -14.28 -19.36 10.25
N PRO A 290 -15.17 -18.90 11.15
CA PRO A 290 -16.14 -17.87 10.82
C PRO A 290 -15.55 -16.48 10.64
N ASP A 291 -14.41 -16.16 11.30
CA ASP A 291 -13.75 -14.87 11.19
C ASP A 291 -12.82 -14.83 9.97
N PRO A 292 -13.14 -14.03 8.93
CA PRO A 292 -12.32 -13.93 7.73
C PRO A 292 -10.85 -13.59 7.99
N ASP A 293 -10.58 -12.80 9.05
CA ASP A 293 -9.23 -12.33 9.39
C ASP A 293 -8.39 -13.43 10.06
N ARG A 294 -9.01 -14.58 10.44
CA ARG A 294 -8.37 -15.76 11.01
C ARG A 294 -8.30 -16.96 10.07
N ARG A 295 -9.02 -16.94 8.96
CA ARG A 295 -9.07 -18.09 8.02
C ARG A 295 -7.71 -18.40 7.39
N ALA A 296 -6.84 -17.41 7.19
CA ALA A 296 -5.47 -17.67 6.75
C ALA A 296 -4.65 -18.23 7.91
N VAL A 297 -4.19 -19.47 7.77
CA VAL A 297 -3.33 -20.18 8.73
C VAL A 297 -1.95 -20.29 8.13
N ILE A 298 -1.01 -19.45 8.60
CA ILE A 298 0.33 -19.33 8.01
C ILE A 298 1.27 -20.35 8.61
N ASP A 299 2.02 -21.05 7.77
CA ASP A 299 3.12 -21.91 8.17
C ASP A 299 4.36 -21.07 8.49
N VAL A 300 4.53 -20.75 9.76
CA VAL A 300 5.67 -19.95 10.26
C VAL A 300 7.01 -20.70 10.16
N ASN A 301 6.98 -22.02 9.93
CA ASN A 301 8.15 -22.88 9.78
C ASN A 301 8.49 -23.18 8.30
N ALA A 302 7.73 -22.63 7.36
CA ALA A 302 8.00 -22.80 5.95
C ALA A 302 9.46 -22.36 5.62
N SER A 303 10.13 -23.18 4.81
CA SER A 303 11.53 -22.94 4.47
C SER A 303 11.72 -21.62 3.70
N ARG A 304 12.94 -21.08 3.74
CA ARG A 304 13.28 -19.92 2.91
C ARG A 304 13.03 -20.20 1.42
N GLU A 305 13.34 -21.40 0.95
CA GLU A 305 13.13 -21.81 -0.45
C GLU A 305 11.66 -21.79 -0.85
N ASP A 306 10.77 -22.26 0.02
CA ASP A 306 9.31 -22.25 -0.25
C ASP A 306 8.73 -20.84 -0.27
N ARG A 307 9.30 -19.94 0.52
CA ARG A 307 8.82 -18.57 0.70
C ARG A 307 9.45 -17.57 -0.26
N LEU A 308 10.70 -17.80 -0.69
CA LEU A 308 11.46 -16.83 -1.48
C LEU A 308 10.86 -16.64 -2.87
N VAL A 309 10.50 -15.42 -3.20
CA VAL A 309 10.07 -15.00 -4.54
C VAL A 309 11.22 -14.36 -5.29
N GLU A 310 11.94 -13.45 -4.64
CA GLU A 310 12.99 -12.65 -5.26
C GLU A 310 14.02 -12.19 -4.23
N VAL A 311 15.28 -12.10 -4.63
CA VAL A 311 16.33 -11.39 -3.88
C VAL A 311 16.50 -10.01 -4.51
N ARG A 312 16.17 -8.97 -3.78
CA ARG A 312 16.23 -7.59 -4.27
C ARG A 312 17.55 -6.93 -3.89
N TYR A 313 18.02 -6.12 -4.81
CA TYR A 313 19.21 -5.29 -4.64
C TYR A 313 18.86 -3.83 -4.85
N PHE A 314 19.55 -2.94 -4.16
CA PHE A 314 19.45 -1.51 -4.37
C PHE A 314 20.85 -0.93 -4.50
N ASP A 315 21.13 -0.28 -5.61
CA ASP A 315 22.37 0.42 -5.88
C ASP A 315 22.12 1.93 -5.89
N LYS A 316 23.12 2.72 -5.48
CA LYS A 316 23.00 4.20 -5.43
C LYS A 316 22.66 4.84 -6.77
N LYS A 317 23.03 4.22 -7.89
CA LYS A 317 22.61 4.69 -9.21
C LYS A 317 21.09 4.74 -9.37
N GLN A 318 20.34 3.87 -8.66
CA GLN A 318 18.88 3.79 -8.73
C GLN A 318 18.16 4.98 -8.07
N PHE A 319 18.88 5.91 -7.42
CA PHE A 319 18.30 7.20 -7.02
C PHE A 319 17.91 8.06 -8.22
N HIS A 320 18.52 7.83 -9.37
CA HIS A 320 18.19 8.47 -10.62
C HIS A 320 17.86 7.41 -11.66
N LEU A 321 16.81 7.64 -12.44
CA LEU A 321 16.52 6.75 -13.56
C LEU A 321 17.51 7.00 -14.72
N PRO A 322 17.86 5.96 -15.50
CA PRO A 322 18.68 6.18 -16.69
C PRO A 322 17.93 7.05 -17.70
N ILE A 323 18.66 7.95 -18.35
CA ILE A 323 18.14 8.68 -19.51
C ILE A 323 18.02 7.67 -20.66
N MET A 324 16.86 7.64 -21.31
CA MET A 324 16.62 6.71 -22.41
C MET A 324 17.61 6.95 -23.57
N GLN A 325 18.14 5.89 -24.16
CA GLN A 325 19.13 6.01 -25.24
C GLN A 325 18.60 6.86 -26.41
N ALA A 326 17.33 6.74 -26.75
CA ALA A 326 16.70 7.54 -27.81
C ALA A 326 16.74 9.05 -27.53
N GLU A 327 16.64 9.47 -26.27
CA GLU A 327 16.75 10.87 -25.88
C GLU A 327 18.20 11.39 -25.98
N MET A 328 19.16 10.55 -25.59
CA MET A 328 20.57 10.86 -25.72
C MET A 328 21.00 10.95 -27.19
N ASP A 329 20.48 10.07 -28.05
CA ASP A 329 20.73 10.10 -29.48
C ASP A 329 20.13 11.36 -30.16
N ALA A 330 18.98 11.81 -29.66
CA ALA A 330 18.32 13.02 -30.15
C ALA A 330 18.98 14.32 -29.64
N ASN A 331 19.62 14.30 -28.48
CA ASN A 331 20.30 15.45 -27.89
C ASN A 331 21.70 15.08 -27.37
N PRO A 332 22.76 15.31 -28.21
CA PRO A 332 24.14 14.97 -27.85
C PRO A 332 24.72 15.75 -26.64
N GLN A 333 23.99 16.74 -26.10
CA GLN A 333 24.39 17.46 -24.90
C GLN A 333 23.95 16.77 -23.60
N LEU A 334 23.08 15.74 -23.68
CA LEU A 334 22.70 14.96 -22.53
C LEU A 334 23.85 14.06 -22.10
N VAL A 335 24.08 14.03 -20.81
CA VAL A 335 25.05 13.14 -20.16
C VAL A 335 24.26 12.16 -19.31
N GLN A 336 24.53 10.86 -19.47
CA GLN A 336 23.87 9.80 -18.70
C GLN A 336 24.12 10.00 -17.20
N ASN A 337 23.14 9.65 -16.39
CA ASN A 337 23.27 9.61 -14.94
C ASN A 337 24.36 8.62 -14.52
N ASP A 338 25.06 8.94 -13.43
CA ASP A 338 26.16 8.14 -12.92
C ASP A 338 25.76 6.66 -12.69
N GLY A 339 26.58 5.74 -13.21
CA GLY A 339 26.40 4.31 -13.02
C GLY A 339 25.58 3.59 -14.13
N TYR A 340 25.13 4.33 -15.17
CA TYR A 340 24.45 3.78 -16.33
C TYR A 340 25.27 3.89 -17.61
#